data_738d46f3364952499800c63ee57fb4ac
#
_entry.id   738d46f3364952499800c63ee57fb4ac
#
_cell.length_a   1.000
_cell.length_b   1.000
_cell.length_c   1.000
_cell.angle_alpha   90.00
_cell.angle_beta   90.00
_cell.angle_gamma   90.00
#
_symmetry.space_group_name_H-M   'P 1'
#
loop_
_entity.id
_entity.type
_entity.pdbx_description
1 polymer ?
#
loop_
_entity_poly.entity_id
_entity_poly.type
_entity_poly.pdbx_seq_one_letter_code
_entity_poly.pdbx_strand_id
1 'polypeptide(L)'
;MTKDPDRDLQKSSVHSPTLRRVMVIVLSLLLVASVIAVVVMLDKRREVESSLDVRRDVVRVAERFTAQVNNYDSKSVDDYQQSVSAMLSTKFRADFDKALEDIVASVREAQMNSEGKVLASGVASLDPDSAKVLVVADADVKTVFDTRQRHFRWEVSLVKVDGEWLVDNFTPVA
;
A
#
# COMPACT_ATOMS: atom_id res chain seq x y z
N MET A 1 43.34 47.92 -70.78
CA MET A 1 43.00 46.55 -71.18
C MET A 1 43.24 45.71 -69.94
N THR A 2 42.20 45.38 -69.17
CA THR A 2 42.11 44.22 -68.39
C THR A 2 40.78 44.26 -67.56
N LYS A 3 39.93 43.36 -67.92
CA LYS A 3 38.56 43.25 -67.44
C LYS A 3 38.58 42.44 -66.15
N ASP A 4 38.05 43.01 -65.08
CA ASP A 4 37.79 42.33 -63.82
C ASP A 4 36.31 41.90 -63.77
N PRO A 5 36.00 40.63 -63.68
CA PRO A 5 34.63 40.21 -63.46
C PRO A 5 34.35 40.03 -61.96
N ASP A 6 33.64 40.96 -61.43
CA ASP A 6 33.02 40.92 -60.13
C ASP A 6 32.14 39.66 -60.02
N ARG A 7 32.50 38.79 -59.09
CA ARG A 7 31.81 37.55 -58.80
C ARG A 7 30.80 37.84 -57.69
N ASP A 8 29.61 38.26 -58.09
CA ASP A 8 28.44 38.38 -57.23
C ASP A 8 28.15 37.03 -56.54
N LEU A 9 28.53 36.94 -55.29
CA LEU A 9 28.07 35.90 -54.40
C LEU A 9 26.62 36.26 -53.97
N GLN A 10 25.66 35.81 -54.76
CA GLN A 10 24.24 35.94 -54.47
C GLN A 10 23.89 35.04 -53.29
N LYS A 11 23.85 35.67 -52.12
CA LYS A 11 23.36 35.05 -50.89
C LYS A 11 21.87 34.87 -50.99
N SER A 12 21.42 33.77 -51.50
CA SER A 12 20.00 33.41 -51.57
C SER A 12 19.45 33.21 -50.13
N SER A 13 18.89 34.29 -49.59
CA SER A 13 18.08 34.18 -48.38
C SER A 13 16.72 33.55 -48.74
N VAL A 14 16.61 32.24 -48.49
CA VAL A 14 15.32 31.51 -48.64
C VAL A 14 14.40 31.96 -47.51
N HIS A 15 13.79 33.14 -47.65
CA HIS A 15 12.73 33.60 -46.77
C HIS A 15 11.40 33.56 -47.51
N SER A 16 10.91 32.36 -47.87
CA SER A 16 9.55 32.21 -48.34
C SER A 16 8.58 32.33 -47.15
N PRO A 17 7.58 33.25 -47.17
CA PRO A 17 6.64 33.43 -46.05
C PRO A 17 5.80 32.17 -45.79
N THR A 18 5.67 31.29 -46.76
CA THR A 18 5.07 29.95 -46.63
C THR A 18 5.88 29.01 -45.77
N LEU A 19 7.20 28.96 -45.93
CA LEU A 19 8.08 28.10 -45.15
C LEU A 19 8.07 28.49 -43.66
N ARG A 20 8.05 29.80 -43.38
CA ARG A 20 7.94 30.32 -42.00
C ARG A 20 6.59 29.98 -41.36
N ARG A 21 5.47 30.06 -42.10
CA ARG A 21 4.15 29.64 -41.62
C ARG A 21 4.10 28.13 -41.31
N VAL A 22 4.60 27.31 -42.20
CA VAL A 22 4.66 25.85 -41.97
C VAL A 22 5.54 25.51 -40.75
N MET A 23 6.68 26.16 -40.59
CA MET A 23 7.56 25.95 -39.44
C MET A 23 6.88 26.35 -38.11
N VAL A 24 6.14 27.46 -38.07
CA VAL A 24 5.37 27.87 -36.89
C VAL A 24 4.26 26.87 -36.56
N ILE A 25 3.54 26.38 -37.58
CA ILE A 25 2.49 25.36 -37.35
C ILE A 25 3.09 24.07 -36.81
N VAL A 26 4.19 23.57 -37.37
CA VAL A 26 4.89 22.37 -36.89
C VAL A 26 5.39 22.55 -35.45
N LEU A 27 5.99 23.68 -35.14
CA LEU A 27 6.45 23.99 -33.76
C LEU A 27 5.27 24.05 -32.79
N SER A 28 4.14 24.66 -33.17
CA SER A 28 2.94 24.72 -32.34
C SER A 28 2.35 23.32 -32.09
N LEU A 29 2.31 22.45 -33.08
CA LEU A 29 1.85 21.08 -32.95
C LEU A 29 2.79 20.26 -32.04
N LEU A 30 4.11 20.42 -32.17
CA LEU A 30 5.08 19.78 -31.28
C LEU A 30 4.94 20.24 -29.83
N LEU A 31 4.68 21.54 -29.64
CA LEU A 31 4.47 22.09 -28.30
C LEU A 31 3.20 21.55 -27.67
N VAL A 32 2.10 21.48 -28.40
CA VAL A 32 0.85 20.88 -27.93
C VAL A 32 1.03 19.41 -27.61
N ALA A 33 1.70 18.64 -28.49
CA ALA A 33 1.98 17.23 -28.25
C ALA A 33 2.86 17.02 -27.01
N SER A 34 3.85 17.89 -26.79
CA SER A 34 4.70 17.88 -25.60
C SER A 34 3.91 18.13 -24.32
N VAL A 35 3.00 19.11 -24.32
CA VAL A 35 2.13 19.40 -23.15
C VAL A 35 1.21 18.21 -22.85
N ILE A 36 0.60 17.60 -23.88
CA ILE A 36 -0.24 16.41 -23.70
C ILE A 36 0.60 15.25 -23.09
N ALA A 37 1.79 15.02 -23.62
CA ALA A 37 2.68 13.96 -23.10
C ALA A 37 3.04 14.18 -21.62
N VAL A 38 3.32 15.43 -21.23
CA VAL A 38 3.61 15.78 -19.82
C VAL A 38 2.38 15.55 -18.93
N VAL A 39 1.19 15.96 -19.35
CA VAL A 39 -0.04 15.76 -18.58
C VAL A 39 -0.32 14.28 -18.37
N VAL A 40 -0.25 13.46 -19.43
CA VAL A 40 -0.44 12.00 -19.34
C VAL A 40 0.62 11.34 -18.43
N MET A 41 1.86 11.83 -18.48
CA MET A 41 2.93 11.30 -17.62
C MET A 41 2.71 11.66 -16.15
N LEU A 42 2.22 12.85 -15.87
CA LEU A 42 1.89 13.31 -14.50
C LEU A 42 0.71 12.51 -13.91
N ASP A 43 -0.34 12.24 -14.70
CA ASP A 43 -1.47 11.43 -14.26
C ASP A 43 -1.04 9.99 -13.92
N LYS A 44 -0.23 9.37 -14.78
CA LYS A 44 0.31 8.03 -14.49
C LYS A 44 1.17 8.00 -13.22
N ARG A 45 1.96 9.03 -12.95
CA ARG A 45 2.74 9.11 -11.72
C ARG A 45 1.86 9.21 -10.49
N ARG A 46 0.81 10.02 -10.51
CA ARG A 46 -0.15 10.14 -9.40
C ARG A 46 -0.87 8.83 -9.11
N GLU A 47 -1.25 8.09 -10.15
CA GLU A 47 -1.90 6.78 -10.01
C GLU A 47 -0.96 5.75 -9.37
N VAL A 48 0.31 5.73 -9.76
CA VAL A 48 1.34 4.85 -9.16
C VAL A 48 1.62 5.24 -7.71
N GLU A 49 1.79 6.52 -7.41
CA GLU A 49 2.02 7.00 -6.05
C GLU A 49 0.83 6.67 -5.13
N SER A 50 -0.40 6.91 -5.58
CA SER A 50 -1.59 6.57 -4.79
C SER A 50 -1.73 5.07 -4.54
N SER A 51 -1.38 4.23 -5.51
CA SER A 51 -1.41 2.78 -5.34
C SER A 51 -0.34 2.27 -4.37
N LEU A 52 0.83 2.90 -4.33
CA LEU A 52 1.89 2.59 -3.37
C LEU A 52 1.50 3.00 -1.95
N ASP A 53 0.83 4.13 -1.78
CA ASP A 53 0.37 4.60 -0.48
C ASP A 53 -0.72 3.68 0.07
N VAL A 54 -1.70 3.28 -0.75
CA VAL A 54 -2.72 2.29 -0.35
C VAL A 54 -2.08 0.95 0.03
N ARG A 55 -1.06 0.47 -0.72
CA ARG A 55 -0.32 -0.74 -0.36
C ARG A 55 0.36 -0.63 1.00
N ARG A 56 0.97 0.49 1.31
CA ARG A 56 1.60 0.74 2.62
C ARG A 56 0.56 0.78 3.73
N ASP A 57 -0.60 1.37 3.47
CA ASP A 57 -1.67 1.47 4.45
C ASP A 57 -2.24 0.10 4.81
N VAL A 58 -2.58 -0.75 3.83
CA VAL A 58 -3.10 -2.10 4.09
C VAL A 58 -2.08 -2.98 4.81
N VAL A 59 -0.79 -2.87 4.45
CA VAL A 59 0.29 -3.58 5.15
C VAL A 59 0.37 -3.12 6.61
N ARG A 60 0.37 -1.81 6.85
CA ARG A 60 0.44 -1.23 8.20
C ARG A 60 -0.72 -1.66 9.09
N VAL A 61 -1.94 -1.72 8.53
CA VAL A 61 -3.13 -2.19 9.27
C VAL A 61 -3.00 -3.67 9.61
N ALA A 62 -2.61 -4.52 8.64
CA ALA A 62 -2.42 -5.95 8.85
C ALA A 62 -1.31 -6.25 9.87
N GLU A 63 -0.17 -5.55 9.80
CA GLU A 63 0.93 -5.69 10.75
C GLU A 63 0.52 -5.27 12.16
N ARG A 64 -0.17 -4.12 12.29
CA ARG A 64 -0.67 -3.64 13.58
C ARG A 64 -1.65 -4.62 14.19
N PHE A 65 -2.59 -5.13 13.41
CA PHE A 65 -3.53 -6.14 13.86
C PHE A 65 -2.82 -7.42 14.30
N THR A 66 -1.91 -7.94 13.48
CA THR A 66 -1.14 -9.16 13.81
C THR A 66 -0.29 -8.96 15.07
N ALA A 67 0.36 -7.80 15.21
CA ALA A 67 1.09 -7.47 16.42
C ALA A 67 0.14 -7.43 17.63
N GLN A 68 -1.02 -6.79 17.51
CA GLN A 68 -1.98 -6.71 18.60
C GLN A 68 -2.50 -8.10 19.01
N VAL A 69 -2.83 -8.97 18.05
CA VAL A 69 -3.32 -10.34 18.34
C VAL A 69 -2.26 -11.20 19.01
N ASN A 70 -0.98 -11.01 18.70
CA ASN A 70 0.12 -11.81 19.27
C ASN A 70 0.71 -11.21 20.56
N ASN A 71 0.24 -10.05 21.02
CA ASN A 71 0.71 -9.40 22.24
C ASN A 71 -0.42 -9.27 23.25
N TYR A 72 -0.41 -10.11 24.27
CA TYR A 72 -1.41 -10.08 25.34
C TYR A 72 -0.81 -10.44 26.69
N ASP A 73 -1.43 -9.90 27.74
CA ASP A 73 -1.10 -10.20 29.11
C ASP A 73 -2.40 -10.65 29.84
N SER A 74 -2.32 -11.75 30.57
CA SER A 74 -3.43 -12.32 31.34
C SER A 74 -4.07 -11.35 32.34
N LYS A 75 -3.34 -10.33 32.78
CA LYS A 75 -3.81 -9.32 33.72
C LYS A 75 -4.63 -8.19 33.07
N SER A 76 -4.44 -7.97 31.76
CA SER A 76 -5.10 -6.89 30.99
C SER A 76 -5.84 -7.41 29.76
N VAL A 77 -6.34 -8.64 29.84
CA VAL A 77 -6.98 -9.32 28.70
C VAL A 77 -8.29 -8.65 28.25
N ASP A 78 -8.97 -7.89 29.12
CA ASP A 78 -10.16 -7.13 28.74
C ASP A 78 -9.81 -5.93 27.85
N ASP A 79 -8.73 -5.21 28.18
CA ASP A 79 -8.21 -4.10 27.34
C ASP A 79 -7.71 -4.64 26.00
N TYR A 80 -7.08 -5.83 26.01
CA TYR A 80 -6.68 -6.53 24.80
C TYR A 80 -7.88 -6.81 23.90
N GLN A 81 -8.97 -7.38 24.43
CA GLN A 81 -10.17 -7.69 23.66
C GLN A 81 -10.75 -6.42 23.00
N GLN A 82 -10.88 -5.34 23.75
CA GLN A 82 -11.39 -4.07 23.24
C GLN A 82 -10.50 -3.51 22.12
N SER A 83 -9.19 -3.57 22.30
CA SER A 83 -8.19 -3.07 21.33
C SER A 83 -8.22 -3.84 20.02
N VAL A 84 -8.34 -5.17 20.08
CA VAL A 84 -8.45 -6.01 18.89
C VAL A 84 -9.79 -5.79 18.19
N SER A 85 -10.91 -5.82 18.93
CA SER A 85 -12.25 -5.64 18.38
C SER A 85 -12.44 -4.29 17.67
N ALA A 86 -11.75 -3.23 18.11
CA ALA A 86 -11.78 -1.92 17.47
C ALA A 86 -11.19 -1.90 16.05
N MET A 87 -10.35 -2.87 15.70
CA MET A 87 -9.72 -2.99 14.39
C MET A 87 -10.54 -3.83 13.38
N LEU A 88 -11.63 -4.45 13.83
CA LEU A 88 -12.41 -5.39 13.04
C LEU A 88 -13.58 -4.72 12.30
N SER A 89 -13.95 -5.25 11.14
CA SER A 89 -15.21 -4.93 10.48
C SER A 89 -16.39 -5.33 11.37
N THR A 90 -17.53 -4.67 11.23
CA THR A 90 -18.73 -4.98 12.01
C THR A 90 -19.15 -6.46 11.86
N LYS A 91 -18.98 -7.00 10.65
CA LYS A 91 -19.32 -8.41 10.35
C LYS A 91 -18.40 -9.37 11.09
N PHE A 92 -17.09 -9.18 10.96
CA PHE A 92 -16.11 -10.09 11.55
C PHE A 92 -16.04 -9.97 13.07
N ARG A 93 -16.31 -8.79 13.63
CA ARG A 93 -16.32 -8.55 15.08
C ARG A 93 -17.28 -9.48 15.81
N ALA A 94 -18.49 -9.68 15.27
CA ALA A 94 -19.49 -10.53 15.92
C ALA A 94 -19.04 -12.00 16.06
N ASP A 95 -18.38 -12.52 15.03
CA ASP A 95 -17.82 -13.88 15.04
C ASP A 95 -16.56 -13.99 15.91
N PHE A 96 -15.71 -12.98 15.85
CA PHE A 96 -14.45 -12.90 16.58
C PHE A 96 -14.67 -12.77 18.09
N ASP A 97 -15.55 -11.85 18.53
CA ASP A 97 -15.81 -11.62 19.96
C ASP A 97 -16.33 -12.91 20.62
N LYS A 98 -17.18 -13.66 19.93
CA LYS A 98 -17.67 -14.94 20.41
C LYS A 98 -16.56 -16.00 20.56
N ALA A 99 -15.66 -16.09 19.57
CA ALA A 99 -14.51 -17.01 19.64
C ALA A 99 -13.49 -16.57 20.71
N LEU A 100 -13.40 -15.26 20.94
CA LEU A 100 -12.42 -14.69 21.88
C LEU A 100 -12.80 -14.94 23.35
N GLU A 101 -14.10 -15.07 23.68
CA GLU A 101 -14.55 -15.35 25.06
C GLU A 101 -13.88 -16.63 25.61
N ASP A 102 -13.86 -17.72 24.84
CA ASP A 102 -13.22 -18.98 25.22
C ASP A 102 -11.70 -18.85 25.35
N ILE A 103 -11.09 -18.07 24.44
CA ILE A 103 -9.66 -17.79 24.47
C ILE A 103 -9.28 -16.96 25.72
N VAL A 104 -10.05 -15.93 26.03
CA VAL A 104 -9.84 -15.06 27.19
C VAL A 104 -9.92 -15.85 28.48
N ALA A 105 -10.89 -16.77 28.61
CA ALA A 105 -11.00 -17.66 29.76
C ALA A 105 -9.75 -18.51 29.94
N SER A 106 -9.27 -19.14 28.85
CA SER A 106 -8.06 -19.97 28.83
C SER A 106 -6.79 -19.17 29.16
N VAL A 107 -6.70 -17.93 28.64
CA VAL A 107 -5.55 -17.02 28.91
C VAL A 107 -5.49 -16.68 30.40
N ARG A 108 -6.62 -16.39 31.03
CA ARG A 108 -6.69 -16.10 32.47
C ARG A 108 -6.34 -17.33 33.32
N GLU A 109 -6.92 -18.48 33.01
CA GLU A 109 -6.71 -19.72 33.76
C GLU A 109 -5.26 -20.17 33.73
N ALA A 110 -4.62 -20.16 32.57
CA ALA A 110 -3.23 -20.55 32.40
C ALA A 110 -2.22 -19.42 32.69
N GLN A 111 -2.68 -18.22 33.06
CA GLN A 111 -1.86 -17.01 33.23
C GLN A 111 -0.93 -16.76 32.04
N MET A 112 -1.48 -16.88 30.84
CA MET A 112 -0.71 -16.76 29.60
C MET A 112 -0.33 -15.33 29.31
N ASN A 113 0.91 -15.14 28.92
CA ASN A 113 1.43 -13.87 28.39
C ASN A 113 2.11 -14.14 27.06
N SER A 114 1.92 -13.29 26.11
CA SER A 114 2.52 -13.42 24.77
C SER A 114 3.19 -12.12 24.35
N GLU A 115 4.43 -12.25 23.88
CA GLU A 115 5.22 -11.19 23.29
C GLU A 115 5.53 -11.57 21.84
N GLY A 116 4.80 -10.98 20.89
CA GLY A 116 4.93 -11.26 19.47
C GLY A 116 5.56 -10.13 18.69
N LYS A 117 6.22 -10.49 17.59
CA LYS A 117 6.77 -9.54 16.62
C LYS A 117 6.45 -9.97 15.19
N VAL A 118 6.13 -9.02 14.35
CA VAL A 118 6.02 -9.25 12.91
C VAL A 118 7.42 -9.32 12.32
N LEU A 119 7.66 -10.34 11.51
CA LEU A 119 8.93 -10.57 10.83
C LEU A 119 8.92 -10.11 9.38
N ALA A 120 7.81 -10.35 8.69
CA ALA A 120 7.63 -9.99 7.29
C ALA A 120 6.15 -9.87 6.96
N SER A 121 5.86 -9.06 5.96
CA SER A 121 4.52 -8.91 5.41
C SER A 121 4.55 -8.63 3.91
N GLY A 122 3.46 -8.93 3.22
CA GLY A 122 3.33 -8.67 1.79
C GLY A 122 1.89 -8.70 1.33
N VAL A 123 1.55 -7.82 0.39
CA VAL A 123 0.21 -7.76 -0.22
C VAL A 123 0.06 -8.91 -1.20
N ALA A 124 -0.90 -9.81 -0.94
CA ALA A 124 -1.28 -10.90 -1.83
C ALA A 124 -2.26 -10.45 -2.90
N SER A 125 -3.26 -9.62 -2.53
CA SER A 125 -4.17 -8.96 -3.46
C SER A 125 -4.57 -7.58 -2.94
N LEU A 126 -4.91 -6.68 -3.87
CA LEU A 126 -5.36 -5.32 -3.57
C LEU A 126 -6.37 -4.88 -4.63
N ASP A 127 -7.57 -4.60 -4.18
CA ASP A 127 -8.67 -4.01 -4.92
C ASP A 127 -9.05 -2.65 -4.30
N PRO A 128 -9.92 -1.84 -4.91
CA PRO A 128 -10.30 -0.54 -4.36
C PRO A 128 -10.83 -0.57 -2.92
N ASP A 129 -11.58 -1.63 -2.56
CA ASP A 129 -12.31 -1.73 -1.29
C ASP A 129 -11.91 -2.96 -0.47
N SER A 130 -11.01 -3.81 -0.99
CA SER A 130 -10.57 -5.02 -0.30
C SER A 130 -9.09 -5.29 -0.53
N ALA A 131 -8.47 -5.96 0.43
CA ALA A 131 -7.07 -6.37 0.32
C ALA A 131 -6.83 -7.67 1.10
N LYS A 132 -5.81 -8.41 0.67
CA LYS A 132 -5.26 -9.53 1.41
C LYS A 132 -3.78 -9.31 1.63
N VAL A 133 -3.37 -9.47 2.89
CA VAL A 133 -1.97 -9.31 3.31
C VAL A 133 -1.53 -10.59 4.00
N LEU A 134 -0.41 -11.14 3.55
CA LEU A 134 0.25 -12.23 4.24
C LEU A 134 1.21 -11.65 5.27
N VAL A 135 1.16 -12.17 6.49
CA VAL A 135 2.02 -11.72 7.59
C VAL A 135 2.67 -12.94 8.25
N VAL A 136 3.97 -12.84 8.44
CA VAL A 136 4.76 -13.81 9.20
C VAL A 136 5.12 -13.16 10.54
N ALA A 137 4.86 -13.85 11.63
CA ALA A 137 5.12 -13.37 12.97
C ALA A 137 5.62 -14.51 13.86
N ASP A 138 6.46 -14.16 14.83
CA ASP A 138 6.86 -15.03 15.92
C ASP A 138 6.32 -14.48 17.23
N ALA A 139 6.02 -15.35 18.19
CA ALA A 139 5.68 -14.97 19.54
C ALA A 139 6.25 -15.94 20.57
N ASP A 140 6.72 -15.39 21.69
CA ASP A 140 7.09 -16.14 22.88
C ASP A 140 5.88 -16.17 23.83
N VAL A 141 5.26 -17.34 23.94
CA VAL A 141 4.10 -17.56 24.81
C VAL A 141 4.56 -18.17 26.12
N LYS A 142 4.36 -17.45 27.23
CA LYS A 142 4.68 -17.85 28.59
C LYS A 142 3.40 -18.26 29.31
N THR A 143 3.45 -19.37 29.99
CA THR A 143 2.41 -19.85 30.91
C THR A 143 3.01 -20.09 32.28
N VAL A 144 2.21 -20.48 33.28
CA VAL A 144 2.73 -20.92 34.60
C VAL A 144 3.58 -22.19 34.52
N PHE A 145 3.52 -22.94 33.42
CA PHE A 145 4.23 -24.23 33.30
C PHE A 145 5.47 -24.17 32.45
N ASP A 146 5.42 -23.39 31.34
CA ASP A 146 6.54 -23.33 30.40
C ASP A 146 6.53 -22.04 29.55
N THR A 147 7.58 -21.89 28.72
CA THR A 147 7.68 -20.84 27.68
C THR A 147 7.89 -21.51 26.34
N ARG A 148 7.07 -21.19 25.35
CA ARG A 148 7.13 -21.74 23.99
C ARG A 148 7.18 -20.64 22.96
N GLN A 149 8.11 -20.79 22.03
CA GLN A 149 8.12 -19.98 20.83
C GLN A 149 7.11 -20.54 19.83
N ARG A 150 6.30 -19.64 19.27
CA ARG A 150 5.30 -19.92 18.24
C ARG A 150 5.63 -19.17 16.97
N HIS A 151 5.47 -19.84 15.83
CA HIS A 151 5.67 -19.27 14.50
C HIS A 151 4.31 -19.21 13.81
N PHE A 152 3.93 -18.02 13.36
CA PHE A 152 2.64 -17.76 12.76
C PHE A 152 2.79 -17.31 11.31
N ARG A 153 1.89 -17.80 10.47
CA ARG A 153 1.69 -17.33 9.11
C ARG A 153 0.20 -17.04 8.95
N TRP A 154 -0.12 -15.81 8.70
CA TRP A 154 -1.50 -15.34 8.64
C TRP A 154 -1.83 -14.76 7.29
N GLU A 155 -3.04 -15.03 6.78
CA GLU A 155 -3.71 -14.20 5.79
C GLU A 155 -4.66 -13.27 6.52
N VAL A 156 -4.43 -11.98 6.41
CA VAL A 156 -5.28 -10.91 6.94
C VAL A 156 -6.07 -10.34 5.77
N SER A 157 -7.37 -10.54 5.76
CA SER A 157 -8.28 -9.92 4.79
C SER A 157 -8.78 -8.59 5.34
N LEU A 158 -8.70 -7.55 4.53
CA LEU A 158 -9.08 -6.19 4.87
C LEU A 158 -10.23 -5.73 3.97
N VAL A 159 -11.11 -4.92 4.53
CA VAL A 159 -12.19 -4.21 3.81
C VAL A 159 -12.11 -2.73 4.13
N LYS A 160 -12.43 -1.90 3.14
CA LYS A 160 -12.47 -0.45 3.31
C LYS A 160 -13.89 0.00 3.62
N VAL A 161 -14.08 0.60 4.79
CA VAL A 161 -15.38 1.12 5.26
C VAL A 161 -15.19 2.57 5.65
N ASP A 162 -15.99 3.47 5.06
CA ASP A 162 -15.93 4.91 5.30
C ASP A 162 -14.52 5.53 5.17
N GLY A 163 -13.71 4.96 4.28
CA GLY A 163 -12.33 5.39 4.01
C GLY A 163 -11.26 4.73 4.88
N GLU A 164 -11.63 3.96 5.89
CA GLU A 164 -10.72 3.26 6.79
C GLU A 164 -10.60 1.77 6.44
N TRP A 165 -9.41 1.21 6.58
CA TRP A 165 -9.16 -0.22 6.40
C TRP A 165 -9.39 -0.96 7.71
N LEU A 166 -10.33 -1.93 7.70
CA LEU A 166 -10.68 -2.78 8.83
C LEU A 166 -10.43 -4.25 8.47
N VAL A 167 -10.12 -5.05 9.50
CA VAL A 167 -9.92 -6.50 9.31
C VAL A 167 -11.29 -7.18 9.20
N ASP A 168 -11.49 -7.91 8.10
CA ASP A 168 -12.73 -8.64 7.80
C ASP A 168 -12.58 -10.17 7.92
N ASN A 169 -11.34 -10.65 7.91
CA ASN A 169 -11.02 -12.04 8.20
C ASN A 169 -9.55 -12.21 8.59
N PHE A 170 -9.26 -13.28 9.32
CA PHE A 170 -7.94 -13.61 9.81
C PHE A 170 -7.79 -15.13 9.91
N THR A 171 -6.97 -15.72 9.04
CA THR A 171 -6.84 -17.19 8.95
C THR A 171 -5.39 -17.62 8.90
N PRO A 172 -5.04 -18.78 9.51
CA PRO A 172 -3.71 -19.35 9.37
C PRO A 172 -3.48 -19.83 7.94
N VAL A 173 -2.24 -19.69 7.47
CA VAL A 173 -1.77 -20.19 6.19
C VAL A 173 -0.80 -21.33 6.43
N ALA A 174 -0.99 -22.44 5.71
CA ALA A 174 -0.13 -23.62 5.81
C ALA A 174 1.25 -23.41 5.16
#